data_2457a53695d2da61ad5cc41d012ecdc2
#
_entry.id   2457a53695d2da61ad5cc41d012ecdc2
#
_cell.length_a   1.000
_cell.length_b   1.000
_cell.length_c   1.000
_cell.angle_alpha   90.00
_cell.angle_beta   90.00
_cell.angle_gamma   90.00
#
_symmetry.space_group_name_H-M   'P 1'
#
loop_
_entity.id
_entity.type
_entity.pdbx_description
1 polymer ?
#
loop_
_entity_poly.entity_id
_entity_poly.type
_entity_poly.pdbx_seq_one_letter_code
_entity_poly.pdbx_strand_id
1 'polypeptide(L)'
;MLKLLIADASKPFCDALEEIFCNEFQVKVCHDGETAFELLRSFQPDVLVFNFHLPFQDGLTALQLSGHRPRVILGITPYFSPYSEQSAAAAGVQYIMIMPTVQALRVRLMDMVATIDGEIATPAKQTAIHLHSLGFATHLDGYNQLCIGIPMFAEDPEKRLSKELYPAIAQQVGCNDGRSVEHSIRKAIEGAWKRRNRLIWDNYFTPSASGEIPCPTNKAFICRIAELLK
;
A
#
# COMPACT_ATOMS: atom_id res chain seq x y z
N MET A 1 6.21 -20.63 0.41
CA MET A 1 6.91 -19.54 -0.30
C MET A 1 6.09 -19.20 -1.52
N LEU A 2 5.67 -17.95 -1.69
CA LEU A 2 4.88 -17.51 -2.83
C LEU A 2 5.71 -17.57 -4.12
N LYS A 3 5.04 -17.86 -5.23
CA LYS A 3 5.65 -17.93 -6.56
C LYS A 3 5.53 -16.57 -7.25
N LEU A 4 6.65 -15.99 -7.67
CA LEU A 4 6.72 -14.74 -8.40
C LEU A 4 7.18 -14.99 -9.85
N LEU A 5 6.39 -14.51 -10.82
CA LEU A 5 6.82 -14.42 -12.21
C LEU A 5 7.15 -12.97 -12.55
N ILE A 6 8.34 -12.76 -13.11
CA ILE A 6 8.79 -11.45 -13.63
C ILE A 6 8.93 -11.59 -15.15
N ALA A 7 8.19 -10.77 -15.89
CA ALA A 7 8.18 -10.78 -17.36
C ALA A 7 8.51 -9.39 -17.91
N ASP A 8 9.76 -9.18 -18.34
CA ASP A 8 10.22 -7.93 -18.94
C ASP A 8 11.33 -8.19 -19.96
N ALA A 9 11.33 -7.46 -21.07
CA ALA A 9 12.33 -7.61 -22.13
C ALA A 9 13.75 -7.17 -21.69
N SER A 10 13.83 -6.33 -20.64
CA SER A 10 15.11 -5.85 -20.10
C SER A 10 15.76 -6.86 -19.17
N LYS A 11 16.70 -7.64 -19.69
CA LYS A 11 17.44 -8.61 -18.89
C LYS A 11 18.10 -7.99 -17.64
N PRO A 12 18.80 -6.83 -17.72
CA PRO A 12 19.40 -6.24 -16.52
C PRO A 12 18.39 -5.85 -15.45
N PHE A 13 17.19 -5.43 -15.86
CA PHE A 13 16.11 -5.09 -14.94
C PHE A 13 15.56 -6.35 -14.25
N CYS A 14 15.37 -7.42 -15.01
CA CYS A 14 14.93 -8.71 -14.48
C CYS A 14 15.96 -9.31 -13.51
N ASP A 15 17.23 -9.31 -13.87
CA ASP A 15 18.32 -9.84 -13.03
C ASP A 15 18.37 -9.11 -11.67
N ALA A 16 18.21 -7.78 -11.69
CA ALA A 16 18.19 -6.97 -10.47
C ALA A 16 16.93 -7.24 -9.60
N LEU A 17 15.79 -7.51 -10.22
CA LEU A 17 14.57 -7.88 -9.48
C LEU A 17 14.68 -9.30 -8.91
N GLU A 18 15.21 -10.24 -9.67
CA GLU A 18 15.43 -11.61 -9.21
C GLU A 18 16.36 -11.63 -7.99
N GLU A 19 17.48 -10.90 -8.02
CA GLU A 19 18.41 -10.77 -6.89
C GLU A 19 17.73 -10.25 -5.62
N ILE A 20 16.85 -9.26 -5.76
CA ILE A 20 16.16 -8.66 -4.60
C ILE A 20 15.09 -9.59 -4.04
N PHE A 21 14.41 -10.37 -4.88
CA PHE A 21 13.24 -11.16 -4.46
C PHE A 21 13.53 -12.64 -4.22
N CYS A 22 14.70 -13.17 -4.59
CA CYS A 22 15.03 -14.60 -4.49
C CYS A 22 14.95 -15.18 -3.08
N ASN A 23 15.10 -14.37 -2.03
CA ASN A 23 14.99 -14.79 -0.63
C ASN A 23 13.54 -14.80 -0.10
N GLU A 24 12.63 -14.08 -0.76
CA GLU A 24 11.25 -13.88 -0.31
C GLU A 24 10.25 -14.70 -1.14
N PHE A 25 10.60 -14.99 -2.41
CA PHE A 25 9.76 -15.70 -3.38
C PHE A 25 10.51 -16.82 -4.10
N GLN A 26 9.74 -17.79 -4.59
CA GLN A 26 10.20 -18.66 -5.65
C GLN A 26 10.08 -17.90 -6.99
N VAL A 27 11.17 -17.33 -7.47
CA VAL A 27 11.18 -16.43 -8.63
C VAL A 27 11.36 -17.23 -9.92
N LYS A 28 10.62 -16.86 -10.96
CA LYS A 28 10.91 -17.17 -12.36
C LYS A 28 10.91 -15.90 -13.19
N VAL A 29 11.78 -15.87 -14.20
CA VAL A 29 11.95 -14.73 -15.09
C VAL A 29 11.75 -15.16 -16.53
N CYS A 30 11.16 -14.29 -17.34
CA CYS A 30 11.08 -14.43 -18.79
C CYS A 30 11.16 -13.06 -19.49
N HIS A 31 11.47 -13.09 -20.78
CA HIS A 31 11.78 -11.88 -21.54
C HIS A 31 10.84 -11.62 -22.74
N ASP A 32 9.86 -12.47 -22.92
CA ASP A 32 8.86 -12.39 -24.01
C ASP A 32 7.50 -12.89 -23.55
N GLY A 33 6.46 -12.56 -24.32
CA GLY A 33 5.10 -12.86 -23.96
C GLY A 33 4.68 -14.32 -24.20
N GLU A 34 5.31 -15.03 -25.14
CA GLU A 34 5.04 -16.45 -25.37
C GLU A 34 5.52 -17.28 -24.18
N THR A 35 6.77 -17.04 -23.74
CA THR A 35 7.34 -17.66 -22.53
C THR A 35 6.52 -17.27 -21.29
N ALA A 36 6.08 -16.00 -21.19
CA ALA A 36 5.22 -15.55 -20.09
C ALA A 36 3.90 -16.31 -20.05
N PHE A 37 3.26 -16.51 -21.20
CA PHE A 37 2.03 -17.31 -21.33
C PHE A 37 2.23 -18.75 -20.85
N GLU A 38 3.29 -19.40 -21.29
CA GLU A 38 3.61 -20.78 -20.87
C GLU A 38 3.89 -20.88 -19.37
N LEU A 39 4.65 -19.93 -18.80
CA LEU A 39 4.94 -19.89 -17.38
C LEU A 39 3.70 -19.57 -16.53
N LEU A 40 2.81 -18.73 -16.99
CA LEU A 40 1.53 -18.47 -16.31
C LEU A 40 0.74 -19.77 -16.15
N ARG A 41 0.72 -20.64 -17.18
CA ARG A 41 0.00 -21.92 -17.16
C ARG A 41 0.72 -23.00 -16.36
N SER A 42 2.02 -23.15 -16.54
CA SER A 42 2.80 -24.28 -15.98
C SER A 42 3.30 -23.98 -14.58
N PHE A 43 3.78 -22.79 -14.31
CA PHE A 43 4.31 -22.38 -13.01
C PHE A 43 3.23 -21.91 -12.06
N GLN A 44 2.14 -21.34 -12.60
CA GLN A 44 0.99 -20.81 -11.85
C GLN A 44 1.44 -19.86 -10.72
N PRO A 45 2.01 -18.69 -11.06
CA PRO A 45 2.52 -17.74 -10.07
C PRO A 45 1.40 -17.16 -9.20
N ASP A 46 1.68 -16.95 -7.91
CA ASP A 46 0.81 -16.19 -7.00
C ASP A 46 0.89 -14.69 -7.28
N VAL A 47 2.07 -14.23 -7.71
CA VAL A 47 2.43 -12.84 -7.95
C VAL A 47 2.98 -12.70 -9.36
N LEU A 48 2.49 -11.71 -10.11
CA LEU A 48 2.95 -11.38 -11.45
C LEU A 48 3.40 -9.92 -11.51
N VAL A 49 4.64 -9.73 -11.96
CA VAL A 49 5.19 -8.44 -12.40
C VAL A 49 5.48 -8.55 -13.90
N PHE A 50 4.84 -7.74 -14.72
CA PHE A 50 4.98 -7.88 -16.16
C PHE A 50 4.95 -6.55 -16.90
N ASN A 51 5.72 -6.46 -17.96
CA ASN A 51 5.65 -5.36 -18.91
C ASN A 51 4.51 -5.62 -19.90
N PHE A 52 3.70 -4.60 -20.20
CA PHE A 52 2.65 -4.70 -21.21
C PHE A 52 3.22 -4.95 -22.61
N HIS A 53 4.38 -4.37 -22.89
CA HIS A 53 5.03 -4.43 -24.19
C HIS A 53 6.14 -5.52 -24.22
N LEU A 54 5.75 -6.78 -24.14
CA LEU A 54 6.66 -7.90 -24.32
C LEU A 54 6.82 -8.24 -25.81
N PRO A 55 8.01 -8.73 -26.22
CA PRO A 55 8.20 -9.24 -27.57
C PRO A 55 7.29 -10.42 -27.90
N PHE A 56 7.01 -10.62 -29.18
CA PHE A 56 6.22 -11.69 -29.79
C PHE A 56 4.75 -11.67 -29.42
N GLN A 57 4.42 -11.67 -28.15
CA GLN A 57 3.06 -11.53 -27.62
C GLN A 57 3.04 -10.48 -26.51
N ASP A 58 2.11 -9.50 -26.56
CA ASP A 58 2.02 -8.51 -25.51
C ASP A 58 1.59 -9.14 -24.17
N GLY A 59 2.06 -8.53 -23.07
CA GLY A 59 1.89 -9.10 -21.74
C GLY A 59 0.44 -9.18 -21.28
N LEU A 60 -0.44 -8.24 -21.68
CA LEU A 60 -1.86 -8.29 -21.34
C LEU A 60 -2.55 -9.45 -22.05
N THR A 61 -2.24 -9.67 -23.33
CA THR A 61 -2.74 -10.79 -24.09
C THR A 61 -2.26 -12.12 -23.50
N ALA A 62 -0.99 -12.23 -23.13
CA ALA A 62 -0.43 -13.42 -22.48
C ALA A 62 -1.19 -13.76 -21.19
N LEU A 63 -1.44 -12.76 -20.34
CA LEU A 63 -2.18 -12.91 -19.09
C LEU A 63 -3.63 -13.35 -19.35
N GLN A 64 -4.34 -12.68 -20.27
CA GLN A 64 -5.73 -12.98 -20.58
C GLN A 64 -5.92 -14.40 -21.14
N LEU A 65 -5.05 -14.81 -22.07
CA LEU A 65 -5.15 -16.10 -22.73
C LEU A 65 -4.67 -17.28 -21.86
N SER A 66 -3.81 -17.01 -20.85
CA SER A 66 -3.28 -18.07 -19.97
C SER A 66 -4.36 -18.81 -19.19
N GLY A 67 -5.49 -18.16 -18.91
CA GLY A 67 -6.54 -18.68 -18.03
C GLY A 67 -6.16 -18.71 -16.54
N HIS A 68 -4.92 -18.40 -16.20
CA HIS A 68 -4.44 -18.30 -14.82
C HIS A 68 -4.65 -16.87 -14.27
N ARG A 69 -4.99 -16.78 -13.00
CA ARG A 69 -5.25 -15.51 -12.32
C ARG A 69 -4.34 -15.40 -11.10
N PRO A 70 -3.15 -14.78 -11.23
CA PRO A 70 -2.31 -14.46 -10.07
C PRO A 70 -3.08 -13.64 -9.03
N ARG A 71 -2.76 -13.82 -7.78
CA ARG A 71 -3.39 -13.09 -6.66
C ARG A 71 -2.96 -11.62 -6.62
N VAL A 72 -1.72 -11.33 -7.02
CA VAL A 72 -1.22 -9.97 -7.24
C VAL A 72 -0.71 -9.83 -8.66
N ILE A 73 -1.15 -8.76 -9.32
CA ILE A 73 -0.77 -8.44 -10.70
C ILE A 73 -0.35 -6.97 -10.77
N LEU A 74 0.95 -6.73 -10.95
CA LEU A 74 1.56 -5.44 -11.15
C LEU A 74 2.03 -5.30 -12.59
N GLY A 75 1.45 -4.35 -13.31
CA GLY A 75 1.82 -4.03 -14.68
C GLY A 75 2.90 -2.95 -14.77
N ILE A 76 3.78 -3.06 -15.76
CA ILE A 76 4.77 -2.05 -16.10
C ILE A 76 4.52 -1.59 -17.53
N THR A 77 4.61 -0.29 -17.78
CA THR A 77 4.48 0.28 -19.12
C THR A 77 5.36 1.52 -19.26
N PRO A 78 5.92 1.81 -20.44
CA PRO A 78 6.62 3.06 -20.69
C PRO A 78 5.70 4.27 -20.83
N TYR A 79 4.44 4.06 -21.17
CA TYR A 79 3.44 5.11 -21.33
C TYR A 79 2.04 4.61 -20.97
N PHE A 80 1.16 5.54 -20.67
CA PHE A 80 -0.20 5.28 -20.22
C PHE A 80 -1.21 5.77 -21.25
N SER A 81 -2.26 4.99 -21.49
CA SER A 81 -3.38 5.40 -22.30
C SER A 81 -4.70 4.94 -21.67
N PRO A 82 -5.83 5.62 -21.91
CA PRO A 82 -7.12 5.18 -21.40
C PRO A 82 -7.49 3.74 -21.86
N TYR A 83 -7.06 3.35 -23.05
CA TYR A 83 -7.28 2.00 -23.57
C TYR A 83 -6.45 0.96 -22.80
N SER A 84 -5.17 1.23 -22.57
CA SER A 84 -4.31 0.30 -21.80
C SER A 84 -4.77 0.17 -20.34
N GLU A 85 -5.27 1.26 -19.73
CA GLU A 85 -5.87 1.24 -18.41
C GLU A 85 -7.10 0.34 -18.34
N GLN A 86 -8.04 0.53 -19.26
CA GLN A 86 -9.25 -0.26 -19.31
C GLN A 86 -8.96 -1.75 -19.56
N SER A 87 -8.03 -2.04 -20.47
CA SER A 87 -7.62 -3.41 -20.80
C SER A 87 -6.91 -4.09 -19.63
N ALA A 88 -6.07 -3.36 -18.91
CA ALA A 88 -5.39 -3.84 -17.72
C ALA A 88 -6.36 -4.12 -16.57
N ALA A 89 -7.32 -3.22 -16.33
CA ALA A 89 -8.35 -3.42 -15.32
C ALA A 89 -9.21 -4.66 -15.64
N ALA A 90 -9.60 -4.85 -16.92
CA ALA A 90 -10.34 -6.03 -17.37
C ALA A 90 -9.53 -7.33 -17.21
N ALA A 91 -8.19 -7.27 -17.33
CA ALA A 91 -7.28 -8.38 -17.08
C ALA A 91 -7.01 -8.64 -15.60
N GLY A 92 -7.53 -7.79 -14.69
CA GLY A 92 -7.34 -7.91 -13.24
C GLY A 92 -6.02 -7.33 -12.73
N VAL A 93 -5.35 -6.46 -13.51
CA VAL A 93 -4.16 -5.73 -13.06
C VAL A 93 -4.55 -4.76 -11.96
N GLN A 94 -3.95 -4.89 -10.80
CA GLN A 94 -4.30 -4.10 -9.61
C GLN A 94 -3.50 -2.80 -9.51
N TYR A 95 -2.31 -2.76 -10.08
CA TYR A 95 -1.47 -1.58 -10.09
C TYR A 95 -0.62 -1.49 -11.36
N ILE A 96 -0.43 -0.28 -11.87
CA ILE A 96 0.40 -0.02 -13.06
C ILE A 96 1.49 0.98 -12.69
N MET A 97 2.73 0.67 -13.04
CA MET A 97 3.87 1.57 -12.87
C MET A 97 4.44 1.99 -14.22
N ILE A 98 4.79 3.28 -14.32
CA ILE A 98 5.43 3.82 -15.51
C ILE A 98 6.95 3.86 -15.27
N MET A 99 7.70 3.02 -16.00
CA MET A 99 9.15 2.95 -15.94
C MET A 99 9.73 3.00 -14.51
N PRO A 100 9.31 2.10 -13.61
CA PRO A 100 9.75 2.17 -12.21
C PRO A 100 11.24 1.87 -12.07
N THR A 101 11.87 2.46 -11.06
CA THR A 101 13.13 1.93 -10.55
C THR A 101 12.89 0.61 -9.83
N VAL A 102 13.91 -0.25 -9.76
CA VAL A 102 13.87 -1.54 -9.04
C VAL A 102 13.39 -1.34 -7.59
N GLN A 103 13.89 -0.31 -6.90
CA GLN A 103 13.52 -0.03 -5.52
C GLN A 103 12.07 0.43 -5.38
N ALA A 104 11.58 1.28 -6.27
CA ALA A 104 10.18 1.73 -6.25
C ALA A 104 9.22 0.56 -6.51
N LEU A 105 9.58 -0.33 -7.43
CA LEU A 105 8.81 -1.54 -7.72
C LEU A 105 8.80 -2.47 -6.51
N ARG A 106 9.94 -2.71 -5.85
CA ARG A 106 10.03 -3.53 -4.65
C ARG A 106 9.07 -3.06 -3.56
N VAL A 107 9.13 -1.77 -3.23
CA VAL A 107 8.25 -1.19 -2.20
C VAL A 107 6.79 -1.43 -2.55
N ARG A 108 6.39 -1.13 -3.79
CA ARG A 108 4.99 -1.30 -4.22
C ARG A 108 4.56 -2.77 -4.23
N LEU A 109 5.39 -3.65 -4.75
CA LEU A 109 5.06 -5.08 -4.81
C LEU A 109 4.89 -5.67 -3.41
N MET A 110 5.78 -5.35 -2.48
CA MET A 110 5.69 -5.83 -1.09
C MET A 110 4.44 -5.31 -0.39
N ASP A 111 4.05 -4.04 -0.60
CA ASP A 111 2.78 -3.51 -0.11
C ASP A 111 1.58 -4.31 -0.65
N MET A 112 1.57 -4.63 -1.94
CA MET A 112 0.50 -5.40 -2.56
C MET A 112 0.46 -6.85 -2.05
N VAL A 113 1.61 -7.49 -1.92
CA VAL A 113 1.71 -8.88 -1.41
C VAL A 113 1.27 -8.99 0.04
N ALA A 114 1.60 -7.99 0.87
CA ALA A 114 1.15 -7.96 2.27
C ALA A 114 -0.39 -7.98 2.41
N THR A 115 -1.13 -7.62 1.36
CA THR A 115 -2.60 -7.72 1.33
C THR A 115 -3.11 -9.13 1.03
N ILE A 116 -2.25 -10.04 0.47
CA ILE A 116 -2.68 -11.40 0.08
C ILE A 116 -2.56 -12.41 1.21
N ASP A 117 -1.51 -12.32 2.03
CA ASP A 117 -1.13 -13.41 2.93
C ASP A 117 -2.13 -13.66 4.08
N GLY A 118 -3.37 -13.14 3.95
CA GLY A 118 -4.36 -13.34 5.02
C GLY A 118 -3.85 -12.82 6.39
N GLU A 119 -2.66 -12.24 6.46
CA GLU A 119 -2.45 -11.11 7.31
C GLU A 119 -3.40 -10.04 6.76
N ILE A 120 -4.67 -10.14 7.15
CA ILE A 120 -5.52 -8.98 7.36
C ILE A 120 -4.54 -7.94 7.83
N ALA A 121 -4.23 -6.95 6.98
CA ALA A 121 -3.26 -5.94 7.36
C ALA A 121 -3.72 -5.49 8.71
N THR A 122 -2.98 -5.87 9.76
CA THR A 122 -3.49 -5.72 11.13
C THR A 122 -4.00 -4.30 11.19
N PRO A 123 -5.10 -4.00 11.88
CA PRO A 123 -5.62 -2.63 11.93
C PRO A 123 -4.52 -1.59 12.19
N ALA A 124 -3.44 -1.99 12.86
CA ALA A 124 -2.23 -1.19 13.04
C ALA A 124 -1.45 -0.97 11.74
N LYS A 125 -1.28 -1.99 10.89
CA LYS A 125 -0.62 -1.84 9.56
C LYS A 125 -1.47 -0.99 8.62
N GLN A 126 -2.78 -1.19 8.59
CA GLN A 126 -3.71 -0.35 7.81
C GLN A 126 -3.64 1.11 8.27
N THR A 127 -3.63 1.34 9.59
CA THR A 127 -3.42 2.68 10.16
C THR A 127 -2.10 3.28 9.68
N ALA A 128 -1.00 2.53 9.72
CA ALA A 128 0.30 3.00 9.27
C ALA A 128 0.30 3.42 7.80
N ILE A 129 -0.38 2.68 6.91
CA ILE A 129 -0.54 3.02 5.49
C ILE A 129 -1.26 4.38 5.34
N HIS A 130 -2.37 4.59 6.04
CA HIS A 130 -3.10 5.87 6.00
C HIS A 130 -2.26 7.03 6.53
N LEU A 131 -1.56 6.85 7.66
CA LEU A 131 -0.68 7.86 8.23
C LEU A 131 0.48 8.21 7.28
N HIS A 132 1.06 7.22 6.62
CA HIS A 132 2.13 7.43 5.65
C HIS A 132 1.65 8.22 4.44
N SER A 133 0.47 7.88 3.89
CA SER A 133 -0.17 8.62 2.78
C SER A 133 -0.44 10.07 3.14
N LEU A 134 -0.80 10.35 4.40
CA LEU A 134 -1.03 11.69 4.92
C LEU A 134 0.26 12.45 5.27
N GLY A 135 1.45 11.85 5.07
CA GLY A 135 2.76 12.49 5.27
C GLY A 135 3.21 12.59 6.73
N PHE A 136 2.77 11.66 7.58
CA PHE A 136 3.28 11.57 8.95
C PHE A 136 4.73 11.12 8.98
N ALA A 137 5.50 11.72 9.88
CA ALA A 137 6.89 11.33 10.12
C ALA A 137 6.92 10.12 11.08
N THR A 138 7.47 9.00 10.60
CA THR A 138 7.43 7.70 11.29
C THR A 138 8.27 7.64 12.58
N HIS A 139 9.24 8.54 12.74
CA HIS A 139 10.10 8.62 13.92
C HIS A 139 9.48 9.36 15.13
N LEU A 140 8.26 9.91 14.96
CA LEU A 140 7.58 10.62 16.05
C LEU A 140 6.80 9.67 16.96
N ASP A 141 6.86 9.89 18.26
CA ASP A 141 6.08 9.12 19.26
C ASP A 141 4.59 9.13 18.92
N GLY A 142 4.05 10.28 18.51
CA GLY A 142 2.65 10.43 18.12
C GLY A 142 2.24 9.57 16.92
N TYR A 143 3.16 9.24 16.02
CA TYR A 143 2.91 8.28 14.93
C TYR A 143 2.69 6.86 15.49
N ASN A 144 3.60 6.37 16.33
CA ASN A 144 3.48 5.04 16.94
C ASN A 144 2.23 4.95 17.82
N GLN A 145 1.92 6.00 18.56
CA GLN A 145 0.74 6.08 19.42
C GLN A 145 -0.56 6.06 18.61
N LEU A 146 -0.61 6.69 17.41
CA LEU A 146 -1.73 6.59 16.49
C LEU A 146 -1.87 5.18 15.90
N CYS A 147 -0.78 4.52 15.55
CA CYS A 147 -0.81 3.13 15.04
C CYS A 147 -1.39 2.14 16.08
N ILE A 148 -1.25 2.44 17.36
CA ILE A 148 -1.82 1.66 18.46
C ILE A 148 -3.27 2.10 18.75
N GLY A 149 -3.50 3.39 18.88
CA GLY A 149 -4.75 3.94 19.39
C GLY A 149 -5.90 3.89 18.40
N ILE A 150 -5.65 4.05 17.09
CA ILE A 150 -6.69 4.02 16.07
C ILE A 150 -7.35 2.63 15.97
N PRO A 151 -6.59 1.50 15.94
CA PRO A 151 -7.18 0.18 16.04
C PRO A 151 -8.01 -0.04 17.30
N MET A 152 -7.49 0.34 18.46
CA MET A 152 -8.22 0.23 19.74
C MET A 152 -9.53 1.02 19.74
N PHE A 153 -9.55 2.17 19.08
CA PHE A 153 -10.75 2.98 18.92
C PHE A 153 -11.71 2.39 17.87
N ALA A 154 -11.20 1.76 16.81
CA ALA A 154 -12.03 1.10 15.80
C ALA A 154 -12.79 -0.10 16.36
N GLU A 155 -12.21 -0.83 17.33
CA GLU A 155 -12.84 -1.93 18.06
C GLU A 155 -13.96 -1.44 19.00
N ASP A 156 -13.79 -0.27 19.61
CA ASP A 156 -14.74 0.30 20.54
C ASP A 156 -14.84 1.83 20.36
N PRO A 157 -15.69 2.30 19.41
CA PRO A 157 -15.85 3.72 19.08
C PRO A 157 -16.48 4.58 20.18
N GLU A 158 -17.08 3.97 21.21
CA GLU A 158 -17.64 4.66 22.35
C GLU A 158 -16.57 5.06 23.41
N LYS A 159 -15.35 4.54 23.26
CA LYS A 159 -14.24 4.85 24.15
C LYS A 159 -13.97 6.34 24.25
N ARG A 160 -13.91 6.84 25.47
CA ARG A 160 -13.56 8.25 25.75
C ARG A 160 -12.06 8.45 25.60
N LEU A 161 -11.64 9.31 24.66
CA LEU A 161 -10.21 9.50 24.36
C LEU A 161 -9.38 9.80 25.61
N SER A 162 -9.75 10.84 26.39
CA SER A 162 -8.94 11.31 27.52
C SER A 162 -8.99 10.38 28.75
N LYS A 163 -10.11 9.63 28.91
CA LYS A 163 -10.30 8.80 30.12
C LYS A 163 -9.90 7.33 29.92
N GLU A 164 -9.96 6.84 28.69
CA GLU A 164 -9.82 5.42 28.39
C GLU A 164 -8.76 5.15 27.31
N LEU A 165 -8.83 5.84 26.16
CA LEU A 165 -7.93 5.54 25.04
C LEU A 165 -6.49 5.99 25.31
N TYR A 166 -6.27 7.26 25.68
CA TYR A 166 -4.91 7.77 25.91
C TYR A 166 -4.22 7.08 27.09
N PRO A 167 -4.87 6.80 28.24
CA PRO A 167 -4.28 5.98 29.28
C PRO A 167 -3.92 4.57 28.84
N ALA A 168 -4.76 3.90 28.01
CA ALA A 168 -4.47 2.58 27.49
C ALA A 168 -3.26 2.58 26.53
N ILE A 169 -3.16 3.59 25.66
CA ILE A 169 -1.97 3.79 24.82
C ILE A 169 -0.73 4.03 25.68
N ALA A 170 -0.82 4.91 26.69
CA ALA A 170 0.28 5.22 27.60
C ALA A 170 0.82 3.97 28.28
N GLN A 171 -0.04 3.10 28.77
CA GLN A 171 0.32 1.82 29.36
C GLN A 171 1.07 0.91 28.38
N GLN A 172 0.61 0.86 27.12
CA GLN A 172 1.20 -0.01 26.10
C GLN A 172 2.57 0.47 25.60
N VAL A 173 2.79 1.78 25.53
CA VAL A 173 4.07 2.37 25.11
C VAL A 173 5.03 2.68 26.28
N GLY A 174 4.65 2.38 27.51
CA GLY A 174 5.46 2.65 28.69
C GLY A 174 5.58 4.13 29.05
N CYS A 175 4.58 4.97 28.68
CA CYS A 175 4.53 6.38 29.03
C CYS A 175 3.86 6.61 30.39
N ASN A 176 4.22 7.73 31.07
CA ASN A 176 3.77 7.99 32.44
C ASN A 176 2.30 8.44 32.54
N ASP A 177 1.75 9.09 31.51
CA ASP A 177 0.35 9.55 31.55
C ASP A 177 -0.30 9.72 30.15
N GLY A 178 -1.64 9.73 30.12
CA GLY A 178 -2.42 9.94 28.90
C GLY A 178 -2.32 11.35 28.31
N ARG A 179 -1.94 12.37 29.10
CA ARG A 179 -1.78 13.75 28.60
C ARG A 179 -0.57 13.88 27.71
N SER A 180 0.50 13.17 28.03
CA SER A 180 1.69 13.07 27.17
C SER A 180 1.35 12.47 25.81
N VAL A 181 0.55 11.39 25.79
CA VAL A 181 0.05 10.75 24.57
C VAL A 181 -0.80 11.73 23.75
N GLU A 182 -1.78 12.39 24.38
CA GLU A 182 -2.62 13.39 23.73
C GLU A 182 -1.81 14.48 23.04
N HIS A 183 -0.79 15.00 23.74
CA HIS A 183 0.09 16.06 23.23
C HIS A 183 0.97 15.57 22.06
N SER A 184 1.54 14.37 22.16
CA SER A 184 2.37 13.78 21.10
C SER A 184 1.55 13.51 19.83
N ILE A 185 0.35 12.97 19.98
CA ILE A 185 -0.60 12.78 18.88
C ILE A 185 -0.96 14.12 18.25
N ARG A 186 -1.28 15.15 19.05
CA ARG A 186 -1.60 16.48 18.55
C ARG A 186 -0.48 17.07 17.71
N LYS A 187 0.75 17.00 18.20
CA LYS A 187 1.96 17.46 17.47
C LYS A 187 2.16 16.71 16.16
N ALA A 188 1.94 15.39 16.14
CA ALA A 188 2.08 14.58 14.93
C ALA A 188 1.06 15.00 13.88
N ILE A 189 -0.22 15.17 14.25
CA ILE A 189 -1.29 15.63 13.36
C ILE A 189 -0.99 17.02 12.80
N GLU A 190 -0.64 17.99 13.66
CA GLU A 190 -0.30 19.36 13.23
C GLU A 190 0.91 19.40 12.31
N GLY A 191 1.93 18.58 12.61
CA GLY A 191 3.12 18.45 11.77
C GLY A 191 2.81 17.91 10.38
N ALA A 192 2.01 16.86 10.28
CA ALA A 192 1.57 16.30 9.01
C ALA A 192 0.68 17.28 8.25
N TRP A 193 -0.28 17.92 8.92
CA TRP A 193 -1.18 18.91 8.33
C TRP A 193 -0.44 20.13 7.76
N LYS A 194 0.59 20.66 8.45
CA LYS A 194 1.42 21.78 7.95
C LYS A 194 2.17 21.43 6.66
N ARG A 195 2.59 20.19 6.49
CA ARG A 195 3.31 19.70 5.30
C ARG A 195 2.41 19.02 4.28
N ARG A 196 1.09 19.08 4.47
CA ARG A 196 0.13 18.29 3.72
C ARG A 196 0.19 18.47 2.21
N ASN A 197 0.02 17.39 1.48
CA ASN A 197 -0.44 17.44 0.10
C ASN A 197 -1.97 17.59 0.11
N ARG A 198 -2.47 18.72 -0.39
CA ARG A 198 -3.89 19.07 -0.36
C ARG A 198 -4.76 18.02 -1.07
N LEU A 199 -4.34 17.53 -2.23
CA LEU A 199 -5.09 16.54 -3.00
C LEU A 199 -5.28 15.23 -2.22
N ILE A 200 -4.30 14.84 -1.42
CA ILE A 200 -4.39 13.62 -0.60
C ILE A 200 -5.31 13.86 0.59
N TRP A 201 -5.16 14.98 1.29
CA TRP A 201 -5.96 15.28 2.47
C TRP A 201 -7.45 15.49 2.15
N ASP A 202 -7.78 16.02 0.96
CA ASP A 202 -9.16 16.19 0.47
C ASP A 202 -9.90 14.84 0.33
N ASN A 203 -9.19 13.73 0.15
CA ASN A 203 -9.78 12.39 0.13
C ASN A 203 -10.12 11.88 1.55
N TYR A 204 -9.48 12.41 2.57
CA TYR A 204 -9.70 11.99 3.96
C TYR A 204 -10.64 12.90 4.71
N PHE A 205 -10.58 14.20 4.47
CA PHE A 205 -11.32 15.21 5.22
C PHE A 205 -12.05 16.15 4.27
N THR A 206 -13.32 16.41 4.57
CA THR A 206 -14.15 17.30 3.76
C THR A 206 -13.71 18.76 3.96
N PRO A 207 -13.46 19.51 2.88
CA PRO A 207 -13.19 20.95 2.98
C PRO A 207 -14.36 21.72 3.63
N SER A 208 -14.03 22.76 4.36
CA SER A 208 -15.01 23.71 4.89
C SER A 208 -15.68 24.52 3.77
N ALA A 209 -16.72 25.31 4.11
CA ALA A 209 -17.37 26.20 3.16
C ALA A 209 -16.42 27.23 2.50
N SER A 210 -15.26 27.50 3.13
CA SER A 210 -14.18 28.32 2.56
C SER A 210 -13.28 27.55 1.57
N GLY A 211 -13.52 26.26 1.35
CA GLY A 211 -12.69 25.39 0.50
C GLY A 211 -11.37 24.98 1.16
N GLU A 212 -11.18 25.22 2.45
CA GLU A 212 -10.01 24.81 3.20
C GLU A 212 -10.34 23.67 4.17
N ILE A 213 -9.41 22.73 4.31
CA ILE A 213 -9.49 21.71 5.37
C ILE A 213 -8.88 22.31 6.63
N PRO A 214 -9.64 22.50 7.73
CA PRO A 214 -9.07 22.91 9.00
C PRO A 214 -8.19 21.77 9.57
N CYS A 215 -7.19 22.12 10.37
CA CYS A 215 -6.41 21.11 11.08
C CYS A 215 -7.34 20.29 11.99
N PRO A 216 -7.52 18.98 11.74
CA PRO A 216 -8.46 18.18 12.53
C PRO A 216 -8.03 18.09 13.99
N THR A 217 -9.01 18.01 14.90
CA THR A 217 -8.75 17.65 16.29
C THR A 217 -8.29 16.20 16.38
N ASN A 218 -7.65 15.81 17.50
CA ASN A 218 -7.27 14.42 17.73
C ASN A 218 -8.47 13.48 17.56
N LYS A 219 -9.62 13.84 18.13
CA LYS A 219 -10.86 13.05 18.01
C LYS A 219 -11.31 12.91 16.57
N ALA A 220 -11.44 14.02 15.84
CA ALA A 220 -11.87 13.99 14.44
C ALA A 220 -10.92 13.15 13.57
N PHE A 221 -9.61 13.25 13.82
CA PHE A 221 -8.60 12.49 13.10
C PHE A 221 -8.71 10.99 13.39
N ILE A 222 -8.72 10.61 14.67
CA ILE A 222 -8.82 9.21 15.11
C ILE A 222 -10.10 8.56 14.59
N CYS A 223 -11.25 9.23 14.75
CA CYS A 223 -12.53 8.73 14.26
C CYS A 223 -12.48 8.49 12.75
N ARG A 224 -11.98 9.47 11.98
CA ARG A 224 -11.95 9.37 10.52
C ARG A 224 -11.08 8.22 10.01
N ILE A 225 -9.89 8.03 10.58
CA ILE A 225 -9.03 6.92 10.16
C ILE A 225 -9.61 5.57 10.65
N ALA A 226 -10.19 5.51 11.84
CA ALA A 226 -10.83 4.29 12.34
C ALA A 226 -12.03 3.84 11.48
N GLU A 227 -12.79 4.78 10.90
CA GLU A 227 -13.85 4.46 9.93
C GLU A 227 -13.32 3.78 8.66
N LEU A 228 -12.10 4.10 8.23
CA LEU A 228 -11.48 3.52 7.03
C LEU A 228 -10.88 2.13 7.26
N LEU A 229 -10.84 1.65 8.53
CA LEU A 229 -10.39 0.31 8.88
C LEU A 229 -11.53 -0.74 8.87
N LYS A 230 -12.77 -0.28 8.71
CA LYS A 230 -13.97 -1.13 8.65
C LYS A 230 -14.27 -1.53 7.22
#